data_c951ed0de2e33e0dee5ddc1ad10bbc77
#
_entry.id   c951ed0de2e33e0dee5ddc1ad10bbc77
#
_cell.length_a   1.000
_cell.length_b   1.000
_cell.length_c   1.000
_cell.angle_alpha   90.00
_cell.angle_beta   90.00
_cell.angle_gamma   90.00
#
_symmetry.space_group_name_H-M   'P 1'
#
loop_
_entity.id
_entity.type
_entity.pdbx_description
1 polymer ?
#
loop_
_entity_poly.entity_id
_entity_poly.type
_entity_poly.pdbx_seq_one_letter_code
_entity_poly.pdbx_strand_id
1 'polypeptide(L)'
;MKCLVIVNPVSGRGFAKKMIPEIEAGLCKHGLEYKLVRTERPWHAAEIAENATHEGYDVIVVASGDGTANEALNGLMRARREGHTQTALALLPVGTGNDMSYGLGIRGELDENIETLAKNQRKKIDVGFVQGGDYPEGRYFANGVGIGFDAAVGFVAVRVRWVRGLLAYLVAVLQTVFIYYKSPTVQISYNDVSYAQPSLMISIMNGQRMGGGFYMAPQGDPRDGHFDLCIASEASRLRIFGLVPYFLKGTQASQPEITTGRTNKITIKALKGTLPAHCDGETLCESGQELSVEIIPAAIDFISAETLV
;
A
#
# COMPACT_ATOMS: atom_id res chain seq x y z
N MET A 1 -1.74 11.78 25.39
CA MET A 1 -2.03 11.14 24.10
C MET A 1 -2.18 9.65 24.36
N LYS A 2 -3.39 9.12 24.14
CA LYS A 2 -3.76 7.73 24.40
C LYS A 2 -3.55 6.91 23.09
N CYS A 3 -2.58 6.02 23.08
CA CYS A 3 -2.22 5.21 21.92
C CYS A 3 -2.75 3.78 22.03
N LEU A 4 -3.32 3.25 20.94
CA LEU A 4 -3.51 1.82 20.78
C LEU A 4 -2.47 1.28 19.81
N VAL A 5 -1.63 0.35 20.26
CA VAL A 5 -0.57 -0.28 19.44
C VAL A 5 -1.04 -1.64 18.96
N ILE A 6 -1.17 -1.79 17.64
CA ILE A 6 -1.57 -3.04 16.99
C ILE A 6 -0.32 -3.76 16.48
N VAL A 7 -0.12 -5.00 16.90
CA VAL A 7 0.99 -5.85 16.45
C VAL A 7 0.43 -7.12 15.81
N ASN A 8 0.83 -7.41 14.58
CA ASN A 8 0.60 -8.73 14.00
C ASN A 8 1.81 -9.64 14.29
N PRO A 9 1.67 -10.63 15.19
CA PRO A 9 2.81 -11.43 15.65
C PRO A 9 3.49 -12.27 14.55
N VAL A 10 2.81 -12.53 13.43
CA VAL A 10 3.37 -13.30 12.30
C VAL A 10 4.01 -12.41 11.24
N SER A 11 3.84 -11.09 11.32
CA SER A 11 4.43 -10.13 10.37
C SER A 11 5.96 -10.23 10.36
N GLY A 12 6.55 -10.00 9.18
CA GLY A 12 7.98 -10.16 8.98
C GLY A 12 8.48 -11.58 9.29
N ARG A 13 7.61 -12.61 9.12
CA ARG A 13 7.88 -14.01 9.52
C ARG A 13 8.20 -14.14 11.02
N GLY A 14 7.41 -13.48 11.86
CA GLY A 14 7.55 -13.47 13.31
C GLY A 14 8.54 -12.44 13.86
N PHE A 15 9.11 -11.58 13.01
CA PHE A 15 9.98 -10.50 13.46
C PHE A 15 9.23 -9.49 14.33
N ALA A 16 8.01 -9.11 13.94
CA ALA A 16 7.18 -8.18 14.72
C ALA A 16 6.96 -8.67 16.17
N LYS A 17 6.76 -9.98 16.37
CA LYS A 17 6.64 -10.55 17.72
C LYS A 17 7.91 -10.37 18.55
N LYS A 18 9.08 -10.48 17.92
CA LYS A 18 10.39 -10.32 18.61
C LYS A 18 10.67 -8.87 18.98
N MET A 19 10.12 -7.93 18.21
CA MET A 19 10.29 -6.50 18.44
C MET A 19 9.37 -5.93 19.56
N ILE A 20 8.39 -6.68 20.05
CA ILE A 20 7.47 -6.20 21.08
C ILE A 20 8.20 -5.62 22.30
N PRO A 21 9.19 -6.28 22.92
CA PRO A 21 9.87 -5.71 24.08
C PRO A 21 10.59 -4.39 23.77
N GLU A 22 11.17 -4.25 22.58
CA GLU A 22 11.85 -3.04 22.15
C GLU A 22 10.86 -1.91 21.86
N ILE A 23 9.73 -2.23 21.24
CA ILE A 23 8.62 -1.27 21.03
C ILE A 23 8.11 -0.75 22.36
N GLU A 24 7.80 -1.63 23.33
CA GLU A 24 7.32 -1.26 24.65
C GLU A 24 8.34 -0.41 25.42
N ALA A 25 9.62 -0.79 25.37
CA ALA A 25 10.70 -0.02 25.99
C ALA A 25 10.83 1.39 25.38
N GLY A 26 10.72 1.51 24.05
CA GLY A 26 10.73 2.80 23.35
C GLY A 26 9.52 3.67 23.72
N LEU A 27 8.32 3.11 23.72
CA LEU A 27 7.11 3.83 24.12
C LEU A 27 7.19 4.35 25.55
N CYS A 28 7.67 3.52 26.50
CA CYS A 28 7.90 3.92 27.89
C CYS A 28 9.00 5.01 27.98
N LYS A 29 10.11 4.87 27.28
CA LYS A 29 11.21 5.85 27.23
C LYS A 29 10.72 7.24 26.83
N HIS A 30 9.81 7.30 25.85
CA HIS A 30 9.24 8.56 25.36
C HIS A 30 7.97 8.99 26.09
N GLY A 31 7.60 8.33 27.19
CA GLY A 31 6.48 8.73 28.06
C GLY A 31 5.10 8.60 27.43
N LEU A 32 4.92 7.69 26.48
CA LEU A 32 3.66 7.45 25.80
C LEU A 32 2.73 6.55 26.64
N GLU A 33 1.48 6.96 26.79
CA GLU A 33 0.41 6.11 27.34
C GLU A 33 -0.09 5.19 26.24
N TYR A 34 0.01 3.88 26.42
CA TYR A 34 -0.37 2.93 25.38
C TYR A 34 -1.04 1.67 25.91
N LYS A 35 -1.84 1.05 25.04
CA LYS A 35 -2.32 -0.33 25.18
C LYS A 35 -1.84 -1.11 23.96
N LEU A 36 -1.15 -2.23 24.13
CA LEU A 36 -0.71 -3.09 23.06
C LEU A 36 -1.67 -4.26 22.86
N VAL A 37 -2.12 -4.46 21.64
CA VAL A 37 -3.04 -5.53 21.23
C VAL A 37 -2.43 -6.32 20.07
N ARG A 38 -2.54 -7.65 20.14
CA ARG A 38 -2.05 -8.54 19.07
C ARG A 38 -3.21 -8.97 18.18
N THR A 39 -2.97 -9.01 16.87
CA THR A 39 -3.94 -9.60 15.95
C THR A 39 -3.91 -11.12 16.03
N GLU A 40 -5.06 -11.75 15.82
CA GLU A 40 -5.23 -13.21 15.90
C GLU A 40 -5.66 -13.83 14.58
N ARG A 41 -6.22 -13.05 13.67
CA ARG A 41 -6.79 -13.48 12.39
C ARG A 41 -6.75 -12.36 11.36
N PRO A 42 -6.92 -12.66 10.06
CA PRO A 42 -7.12 -11.64 9.04
C PRO A 42 -8.28 -10.69 9.39
N TRP A 43 -8.14 -9.42 9.03
CA TRP A 43 -9.07 -8.32 9.30
C TRP A 43 -9.24 -7.96 10.79
N HIS A 44 -8.51 -8.62 11.71
CA HIS A 44 -8.61 -8.29 13.15
C HIS A 44 -8.04 -6.90 13.45
N ALA A 45 -7.02 -6.44 12.70
CA ALA A 45 -6.50 -5.08 12.88
C ALA A 45 -7.53 -4.01 12.49
N ALA A 46 -8.42 -4.28 11.53
CA ALA A 46 -9.50 -3.37 11.17
C ALA A 46 -10.52 -3.24 12.33
N GLU A 47 -10.97 -4.35 12.88
CA GLU A 47 -11.89 -4.36 14.01
C GLU A 47 -11.32 -3.67 15.25
N ILE A 48 -10.03 -3.93 15.55
CA ILE A 48 -9.33 -3.28 16.68
C ILE A 48 -9.25 -1.76 16.44
N ALA A 49 -8.88 -1.31 15.24
CA ALA A 49 -8.74 0.10 14.93
C ALA A 49 -10.10 0.84 14.96
N GLU A 50 -11.16 0.22 14.42
CA GLU A 50 -12.51 0.75 14.44
C GLU A 50 -13.02 0.92 15.88
N ASN A 51 -12.94 -0.13 16.71
CA ASN A 51 -13.36 -0.09 18.10
C ASN A 51 -12.55 0.93 18.92
N ALA A 52 -11.23 0.98 18.73
CA ALA A 52 -10.38 1.93 19.45
C ALA A 52 -10.71 3.39 19.07
N THR A 53 -11.10 3.63 17.82
CA THR A 53 -11.55 4.95 17.37
C THR A 53 -12.85 5.34 18.09
N HIS A 54 -13.81 4.43 18.23
CA HIS A 54 -15.04 4.64 19.01
C HIS A 54 -14.76 4.83 20.52
N GLU A 55 -13.74 4.14 21.06
CA GLU A 55 -13.30 4.30 22.47
C GLU A 55 -12.50 5.58 22.72
N GLY A 56 -12.29 6.43 21.71
CA GLY A 56 -11.63 7.72 21.84
C GLY A 56 -10.12 7.65 22.02
N TYR A 57 -9.45 6.65 21.39
CA TYR A 57 -7.99 6.67 21.27
C TYR A 57 -7.54 7.80 20.35
N ASP A 58 -6.50 8.52 20.74
CA ASP A 58 -5.94 9.63 19.95
C ASP A 58 -5.20 9.14 18.71
N VAL A 59 -4.53 7.97 18.83
CA VAL A 59 -3.67 7.40 17.78
C VAL A 59 -3.79 5.89 17.75
N ILE A 60 -3.98 5.36 16.54
CA ILE A 60 -3.76 3.95 16.22
C ILE A 60 -2.34 3.80 15.68
N VAL A 61 -1.50 3.07 16.41
CA VAL A 61 -0.12 2.78 16.04
C VAL A 61 -0.04 1.37 15.49
N VAL A 62 0.36 1.19 14.24
CA VAL A 62 0.54 -0.14 13.65
C VAL A 62 2.02 -0.51 13.65
N ALA A 63 2.41 -1.39 14.55
CA ALA A 63 3.76 -1.96 14.62
C ALA A 63 3.78 -3.31 13.86
N SER A 64 3.80 -3.22 12.53
CA SER A 64 3.66 -4.39 11.64
C SER A 64 4.14 -4.07 10.21
N GLY A 65 3.67 -4.82 9.21
CA GLY A 65 3.86 -4.57 7.79
C GLY A 65 2.62 -4.00 7.11
N ASP A 66 2.72 -3.78 5.79
CA ASP A 66 1.74 -3.08 4.96
C ASP A 66 0.33 -3.67 5.03
N GLY A 67 0.18 -5.02 5.05
CA GLY A 67 -1.14 -5.66 5.13
C GLY A 67 -1.89 -5.32 6.42
N THR A 68 -1.21 -5.37 7.58
CA THR A 68 -1.82 -4.99 8.87
C THR A 68 -2.12 -3.49 8.91
N ALA A 69 -1.25 -2.66 8.31
CA ALA A 69 -1.47 -1.22 8.20
C ALA A 69 -2.70 -0.92 7.32
N ASN A 70 -2.87 -1.63 6.20
CA ASN A 70 -4.06 -1.52 5.35
C ASN A 70 -5.34 -1.94 6.09
N GLU A 71 -5.31 -3.06 6.84
CA GLU A 71 -6.46 -3.45 7.66
C GLU A 71 -6.84 -2.35 8.67
N ALA A 72 -5.87 -1.83 9.43
CA ALA A 72 -6.11 -0.77 10.42
C ALA A 72 -6.64 0.52 9.77
N LEU A 73 -6.11 0.91 8.60
CA LEU A 73 -6.63 2.00 7.80
C LEU A 73 -8.11 1.80 7.45
N ASN A 74 -8.49 0.59 7.01
CA ASN A 74 -9.88 0.28 6.67
C ASN A 74 -10.81 0.39 7.88
N GLY A 75 -10.38 -0.06 9.07
CA GLY A 75 -11.14 0.11 10.32
C GLY A 75 -11.31 1.59 10.69
N LEU A 76 -10.23 2.36 10.59
CA LEU A 76 -10.24 3.81 10.85
C LEU A 76 -11.18 4.55 9.87
N MET A 77 -11.18 4.17 8.60
CA MET A 77 -12.06 4.77 7.58
C MET A 77 -13.53 4.38 7.77
N ARG A 78 -13.83 3.20 8.33
CA ARG A 78 -15.20 2.82 8.71
C ARG A 78 -15.71 3.72 9.84
N ALA A 79 -14.98 3.85 10.94
CA ALA A 79 -15.32 4.73 12.05
C ALA A 79 -15.47 6.20 11.59
N ARG A 80 -14.63 6.63 10.63
CA ARG A 80 -14.72 7.96 10.05
C ARG A 80 -16.03 8.21 9.30
N ARG A 81 -16.56 7.21 8.58
CA ARG A 81 -17.89 7.31 7.95
C ARG A 81 -19.01 7.56 8.96
N GLU A 82 -18.82 7.12 10.19
CA GLU A 82 -19.74 7.32 11.31
C GLU A 82 -19.51 8.64 12.08
N GLY A 83 -18.57 9.47 11.60
CA GLY A 83 -18.28 10.79 12.18
C GLY A 83 -17.08 10.85 13.14
N HIS A 84 -16.40 9.72 13.41
CA HIS A 84 -15.22 9.66 14.27
C HIS A 84 -13.95 10.06 13.51
N THR A 85 -13.59 11.35 13.51
CA THR A 85 -12.54 11.90 12.65
C THR A 85 -11.25 12.31 13.36
N GLN A 86 -11.16 12.16 14.67
CA GLN A 86 -10.07 12.72 15.49
C GLN A 86 -8.86 11.79 15.64
N THR A 87 -9.07 10.48 15.45
CA THR A 87 -8.01 9.48 15.62
C THR A 87 -7.03 9.52 14.46
N ALA A 88 -5.73 9.62 14.75
CA ALA A 88 -4.66 9.58 13.79
C ALA A 88 -4.13 8.16 13.57
N LEU A 89 -3.51 7.90 12.41
CA LEU A 89 -2.74 6.69 12.14
C LEU A 89 -1.24 6.98 12.31
N ALA A 90 -0.50 6.02 12.86
CA ALA A 90 0.95 6.03 12.90
C ALA A 90 1.49 4.63 12.57
N LEU A 91 2.66 4.55 11.96
CA LEU A 91 3.29 3.29 11.58
C LEU A 91 4.66 3.13 12.25
N LEU A 92 4.91 1.94 12.78
CA LEU A 92 6.24 1.46 13.20
C LEU A 92 6.57 0.26 12.30
N PRO A 93 7.36 0.47 11.23
CA PRO A 93 7.56 -0.55 10.20
C PRO A 93 8.46 -1.69 10.68
N VAL A 94 7.85 -2.81 11.02
CA VAL A 94 8.53 -4.06 11.40
C VAL A 94 8.16 -5.22 10.46
N GLY A 95 7.63 -4.90 9.29
CA GLY A 95 7.31 -5.82 8.21
C GLY A 95 8.48 -6.07 7.26
N THR A 96 8.19 -6.65 6.09
CA THR A 96 9.19 -7.01 5.07
C THR A 96 9.30 -5.97 3.96
N GLY A 97 8.17 -5.45 3.44
CA GLY A 97 8.11 -4.46 2.34
C GLY A 97 8.17 -3.03 2.87
N ASN A 98 7.21 -2.71 3.74
CA ASN A 98 7.04 -1.40 4.35
C ASN A 98 6.95 -0.25 3.32
N ASP A 99 6.28 -0.53 2.19
CA ASP A 99 6.15 0.43 1.09
C ASP A 99 5.22 1.59 1.45
N MET A 100 4.13 1.31 2.20
CA MET A 100 3.25 2.33 2.74
C MET A 100 4.01 3.26 3.68
N SER A 101 4.77 2.71 4.62
CA SER A 101 5.59 3.50 5.56
C SER A 101 6.59 4.37 4.82
N TYR A 102 7.25 3.83 3.80
CA TYR A 102 8.20 4.58 2.98
C TYR A 102 7.52 5.76 2.26
N GLY A 103 6.38 5.54 1.61
CA GLY A 103 5.60 6.57 0.91
C GLY A 103 5.10 7.67 1.85
N LEU A 104 4.81 7.31 3.11
CA LEU A 104 4.39 8.24 4.16
C LEU A 104 5.56 8.86 4.95
N GLY A 105 6.80 8.72 4.48
CA GLY A 105 7.97 9.38 5.05
C GLY A 105 8.54 8.74 6.32
N ILE A 106 8.11 7.53 6.68
CA ILE A 106 8.64 6.78 7.81
C ILE A 106 9.85 5.96 7.35
N ARG A 107 11.05 6.46 7.61
CA ARG A 107 12.31 5.88 7.08
C ARG A 107 13.36 5.64 8.16
N GLY A 108 13.15 6.16 9.37
CA GLY A 108 14.10 6.07 10.49
C GLY A 108 14.09 4.71 11.20
N GLU A 109 15.02 4.57 12.13
CA GLU A 109 15.06 3.44 13.06
C GLU A 109 13.87 3.48 14.02
N LEU A 110 13.62 2.36 14.74
CA LEU A 110 12.44 2.23 15.59
C LEU A 110 12.33 3.35 16.64
N ASP A 111 13.43 3.68 17.33
CA ASP A 111 13.44 4.72 18.37
C ASP A 111 13.12 6.12 17.80
N GLU A 112 13.65 6.45 16.62
CA GLU A 112 13.37 7.71 15.90
C GLU A 112 11.88 7.80 15.49
N ASN A 113 11.31 6.69 15.04
CA ASN A 113 9.89 6.63 14.68
C ASN A 113 8.99 6.77 15.92
N ILE A 114 9.38 6.20 17.07
CA ILE A 114 8.67 6.38 18.34
C ILE A 114 8.82 7.81 18.88
N GLU A 115 9.99 8.43 18.72
CA GLU A 115 10.18 9.86 19.04
C GLU A 115 9.26 10.74 18.18
N THR A 116 9.14 10.45 16.88
CA THR A 116 8.22 11.14 15.97
C THR A 116 6.77 10.96 16.42
N LEU A 117 6.38 9.76 16.81
CA LEU A 117 5.07 9.49 17.39
C LEU A 117 4.82 10.35 18.65
N ALA A 118 5.81 10.45 19.56
CA ALA A 118 5.69 11.23 20.79
C ALA A 118 5.53 12.74 20.53
N LYS A 119 6.12 13.26 19.45
CA LYS A 119 5.94 14.66 19.00
C LYS A 119 4.53 14.94 18.50
N ASN A 120 3.75 13.91 18.15
CA ASN A 120 2.35 13.98 17.68
C ASN A 120 2.14 15.00 16.54
N GLN A 121 3.09 15.09 15.64
CA GLN A 121 2.98 15.99 14.48
C GLN A 121 2.08 15.35 13.42
N ARG A 122 0.87 15.87 13.30
CA ARG A 122 -0.16 15.32 12.42
C ARG A 122 -0.15 16.01 11.06
N LYS A 123 -0.24 15.23 10.01
CA LYS A 123 -0.43 15.69 8.63
C LYS A 123 -1.63 14.99 8.02
N LYS A 124 -2.40 15.71 7.24
CA LYS A 124 -3.46 15.10 6.43
C LYS A 124 -2.84 14.33 5.30
N ILE A 125 -3.30 13.10 5.11
CA ILE A 125 -2.96 12.29 3.95
C ILE A 125 -4.21 11.88 3.19
N ASP A 126 -4.04 11.68 1.91
CA ASP A 126 -5.05 11.18 1.01
C ASP A 126 -5.18 9.66 1.17
N VAL A 127 -6.38 9.15 0.95
CA VAL A 127 -6.68 7.72 0.98
C VAL A 127 -7.36 7.35 -0.32
N GLY A 128 -6.87 6.32 -0.98
CA GLY A 128 -7.52 5.76 -2.14
C GLY A 128 -8.67 4.82 -1.74
N PHE A 129 -9.68 4.74 -2.60
CA PHE A 129 -10.80 3.83 -2.48
C PHE A 129 -10.97 3.06 -3.78
N VAL A 130 -10.91 1.74 -3.73
CA VAL A 130 -11.08 0.86 -4.90
C VAL A 130 -12.31 0.00 -4.74
N GLN A 131 -13.13 -0.06 -5.79
CA GLN A 131 -14.31 -0.93 -5.89
C GLN A 131 -14.18 -1.86 -7.08
N GLY A 132 -14.67 -3.09 -6.91
CA GLY A 132 -14.67 -4.15 -7.92
C GLY A 132 -13.91 -5.40 -7.46
N GLY A 133 -13.82 -6.40 -8.35
CA GLY A 133 -13.26 -7.69 -8.00
C GLY A 133 -14.03 -8.36 -6.87
N ASP A 134 -13.30 -8.82 -5.84
CA ASP A 134 -13.87 -9.49 -4.66
C ASP A 134 -14.37 -8.49 -3.60
N TYR A 135 -14.23 -7.18 -3.88
CA TYR A 135 -14.63 -6.08 -2.99
C TYR A 135 -15.65 -5.14 -3.66
N PRO A 136 -16.89 -5.59 -3.90
CA PRO A 136 -17.94 -4.76 -4.50
C PRO A 136 -18.31 -3.55 -3.61
N GLU A 137 -18.21 -3.69 -2.28
CA GLU A 137 -18.42 -2.60 -1.31
C GLU A 137 -17.22 -1.66 -1.19
N GLY A 138 -16.11 -2.03 -1.83
CA GLY A 138 -14.87 -1.27 -1.86
C GLY A 138 -13.90 -1.56 -0.72
N ARG A 139 -12.66 -1.12 -0.93
CA ARG A 139 -11.55 -1.23 0.01
C ARG A 139 -10.71 0.05 -0.03
N TYR A 140 -10.28 0.52 1.13
CA TYR A 140 -9.37 1.65 1.26
C TYR A 140 -7.91 1.22 1.15
N PHE A 141 -7.08 2.13 0.63
CA PHE A 141 -5.64 1.94 0.54
C PHE A 141 -4.89 3.27 0.68
N ALA A 142 -3.65 3.23 1.15
CA ALA A 142 -2.83 4.43 1.32
C ALA A 142 -1.64 4.49 0.36
N ASN A 143 -1.18 3.37 -0.19
CA ASN A 143 0.00 3.33 -1.05
C ASN A 143 -0.37 3.19 -2.54
N GLY A 144 -1.07 2.13 -2.93
CA GLY A 144 -1.46 2.01 -4.33
C GLY A 144 -2.16 0.70 -4.72
N VAL A 145 -2.69 0.70 -5.95
CA VAL A 145 -3.32 -0.45 -6.61
C VAL A 145 -2.45 -0.89 -7.78
N GLY A 146 -2.13 -2.18 -7.83
CA GLY A 146 -1.45 -2.82 -8.94
C GLY A 146 -2.39 -3.78 -9.68
N ILE A 147 -2.44 -3.67 -11.01
CA ILE A 147 -3.30 -4.47 -11.90
C ILE A 147 -2.45 -5.17 -12.96
N GLY A 148 -2.75 -6.42 -13.26
CA GLY A 148 -2.07 -7.18 -14.30
C GLY A 148 -0.80 -7.88 -13.81
N PHE A 149 0.31 -7.70 -14.50
CA PHE A 149 1.59 -8.36 -14.20
C PHE A 149 2.10 -8.07 -12.78
N ASP A 150 1.93 -6.86 -12.29
CA ASP A 150 2.30 -6.45 -10.93
C ASP A 150 1.57 -7.29 -9.88
N ALA A 151 0.25 -7.44 -10.00
CA ALA A 151 -0.53 -8.30 -9.12
C ALA A 151 -0.09 -9.77 -9.21
N ALA A 152 0.14 -10.28 -10.42
CA ALA A 152 0.62 -11.65 -10.62
C ALA A 152 1.99 -11.88 -9.96
N VAL A 153 2.90 -10.90 -10.00
CA VAL A 153 4.18 -10.94 -9.27
C VAL A 153 3.94 -11.01 -7.77
N GLY A 154 3.02 -10.20 -7.23
CA GLY A 154 2.65 -10.23 -5.81
C GLY A 154 2.15 -11.62 -5.37
N PHE A 155 1.26 -12.24 -6.14
CA PHE A 155 0.74 -13.59 -5.86
C PHE A 155 1.82 -14.68 -5.87
N VAL A 156 2.83 -14.54 -6.73
CA VAL A 156 3.99 -15.43 -6.77
C VAL A 156 4.93 -15.16 -5.60
N ALA A 157 5.19 -13.88 -5.27
CA ALA A 157 6.10 -13.47 -4.22
C ALA A 157 5.72 -14.03 -2.84
N VAL A 158 4.42 -14.13 -2.54
CA VAL A 158 3.90 -14.75 -1.30
C VAL A 158 4.32 -16.23 -1.17
N ARG A 159 4.49 -16.92 -2.30
CA ARG A 159 4.92 -18.34 -2.37
C ARG A 159 6.43 -18.52 -2.25
N VAL A 160 7.21 -17.47 -2.49
CA VAL A 160 8.69 -17.49 -2.40
C VAL A 160 9.11 -17.36 -0.93
N ARG A 161 9.41 -18.51 -0.29
CA ARG A 161 9.68 -18.57 1.16
C ARG A 161 11.16 -18.53 1.54
N TRP A 162 12.08 -18.71 0.59
CA TRP A 162 13.52 -18.86 0.85
C TRP A 162 14.33 -17.56 0.74
N VAL A 163 13.76 -16.47 0.18
CA VAL A 163 14.32 -15.12 0.15
C VAL A 163 13.35 -14.10 0.73
N ARG A 164 13.82 -12.87 1.03
CA ARG A 164 13.02 -11.80 1.65
C ARG A 164 13.18 -10.48 0.89
N GLY A 165 12.23 -9.56 1.11
CA GLY A 165 12.27 -8.20 0.59
C GLY A 165 12.37 -8.16 -0.93
N LEU A 166 13.11 -7.21 -1.46
CA LEU A 166 13.29 -6.98 -2.88
C LEU A 166 13.73 -8.24 -3.66
N LEU A 167 14.60 -9.07 -3.08
CA LEU A 167 15.05 -10.31 -3.73
C LEU A 167 13.91 -11.30 -3.95
N ALA A 168 12.94 -11.39 -3.04
CA ALA A 168 11.76 -12.24 -3.23
C ALA A 168 10.92 -11.76 -4.41
N TYR A 169 10.78 -10.45 -4.56
CA TYR A 169 10.08 -9.86 -5.70
C TYR A 169 10.82 -10.05 -7.02
N LEU A 170 12.15 -9.90 -7.05
CA LEU A 170 12.94 -10.17 -8.25
C LEU A 170 12.80 -11.63 -8.71
N VAL A 171 12.84 -12.58 -7.78
CA VAL A 171 12.60 -14.00 -8.09
C VAL A 171 11.16 -14.21 -8.57
N ALA A 172 10.18 -13.55 -7.96
CA ALA A 172 8.79 -13.62 -8.37
C ALA A 172 8.59 -13.01 -9.78
N VAL A 173 9.24 -11.89 -10.11
CA VAL A 173 9.25 -11.31 -11.48
C VAL A 173 9.76 -12.33 -12.48
N LEU A 174 10.90 -12.98 -12.20
CA LEU A 174 11.45 -14.03 -13.07
C LEU A 174 10.45 -15.16 -13.31
N GLN A 175 9.84 -15.68 -12.25
CA GLN A 175 8.86 -16.76 -12.35
C GLN A 175 7.59 -16.31 -13.09
N THR A 176 7.08 -15.12 -12.80
CA THR A 176 5.86 -14.58 -13.39
C THR A 176 5.98 -14.37 -14.90
N VAL A 177 7.14 -13.88 -15.38
CA VAL A 177 7.39 -13.72 -16.82
C VAL A 177 7.27 -15.04 -17.58
N PHE A 178 7.68 -16.15 -16.98
CA PHE A 178 7.60 -17.46 -17.63
C PHE A 178 6.24 -18.13 -17.49
N ILE A 179 5.57 -17.97 -16.35
CA ILE A 179 4.36 -18.74 -16.00
C ILE A 179 3.07 -17.95 -16.29
N TYR A 180 3.04 -16.65 -15.99
CA TYR A 180 1.81 -15.84 -15.96
C TYR A 180 1.81 -14.68 -16.96
N TYR A 181 2.71 -14.69 -17.95
CA TYR A 181 2.72 -13.63 -18.95
C TYR A 181 1.39 -13.56 -19.71
N LYS A 182 0.63 -12.53 -19.44
CA LYS A 182 -0.62 -12.18 -20.13
C LYS A 182 -0.75 -10.66 -20.16
N SER A 183 -1.18 -10.12 -21.29
CA SER A 183 -1.53 -8.71 -21.45
C SER A 183 -3.00 -8.65 -21.84
N PRO A 184 -3.92 -8.46 -20.87
CA PRO A 184 -5.31 -8.27 -21.17
C PRO A 184 -5.50 -7.00 -22.02
N THR A 185 -6.48 -7.00 -22.92
CA THR A 185 -6.92 -5.76 -23.55
C THR A 185 -7.89 -5.07 -22.60
N VAL A 186 -7.56 -3.85 -22.19
CA VAL A 186 -8.32 -3.09 -21.22
C VAL A 186 -8.78 -1.75 -21.78
N GLN A 187 -9.95 -1.31 -21.36
CA GLN A 187 -10.37 0.07 -21.47
C GLN A 187 -9.92 0.81 -20.22
N ILE A 188 -9.21 1.91 -20.42
CA ILE A 188 -8.70 2.80 -19.38
C ILE A 188 -9.41 4.14 -19.53
N SER A 189 -10.10 4.59 -18.48
CA SER A 189 -10.86 5.83 -18.48
C SER A 189 -10.49 6.68 -17.28
N TYR A 190 -9.92 7.85 -17.48
CA TYR A 190 -9.58 8.83 -16.45
C TYR A 190 -9.58 10.25 -17.03
N ASN A 191 -9.91 11.24 -16.22
CA ASN A 191 -10.17 12.60 -16.66
C ASN A 191 -11.17 12.56 -17.84
N ASP A 192 -10.89 13.26 -18.94
CA ASP A 192 -11.72 13.26 -20.15
C ASP A 192 -11.21 12.29 -21.23
N VAL A 193 -10.32 11.36 -20.84
CA VAL A 193 -9.67 10.41 -21.76
C VAL A 193 -10.22 9.01 -21.53
N SER A 194 -10.56 8.32 -22.63
CA SER A 194 -10.90 6.90 -22.64
C SER A 194 -10.32 6.23 -23.86
N TYR A 195 -9.53 5.18 -23.66
CA TYR A 195 -8.91 4.42 -24.73
C TYR A 195 -8.75 2.94 -24.37
N ALA A 196 -8.57 2.11 -25.39
CA ALA A 196 -8.36 0.68 -25.22
C ALA A 196 -6.97 0.29 -25.71
N GLN A 197 -6.26 -0.54 -24.92
CA GLN A 197 -4.96 -1.10 -25.32
C GLN A 197 -4.67 -2.43 -24.62
N PRO A 198 -3.82 -3.28 -25.19
CA PRO A 198 -3.19 -4.37 -24.45
C PRO A 198 -2.27 -3.77 -23.38
N SER A 199 -2.48 -4.12 -22.10
CA SER A 199 -1.68 -3.61 -21.00
C SER A 199 -1.02 -4.74 -20.23
N LEU A 200 0.30 -4.64 -20.06
CA LEU A 200 1.06 -5.55 -19.22
C LEU A 200 0.70 -5.33 -17.74
N MET A 201 0.75 -4.06 -17.31
CA MET A 201 0.40 -3.67 -15.95
C MET A 201 -0.10 -2.23 -15.89
N ILE A 202 -0.88 -1.94 -14.86
CA ILE A 202 -1.34 -0.59 -14.52
C ILE A 202 -1.15 -0.42 -13.01
N SER A 203 -0.33 0.56 -12.62
CA SER A 203 -0.14 0.95 -11.23
C SER A 203 -0.78 2.32 -10.99
N ILE A 204 -1.66 2.39 -10.00
CA ILE A 204 -2.38 3.59 -9.59
C ILE A 204 -1.87 3.93 -8.19
N MET A 205 -1.03 4.94 -8.11
CA MET A 205 -0.20 5.21 -6.94
C MET A 205 -0.63 6.45 -6.19
N ASN A 206 -0.78 6.30 -4.88
CA ASN A 206 -0.81 7.41 -3.92
C ASN A 206 0.60 7.61 -3.30
N GLY A 207 1.32 6.51 -3.07
CA GLY A 207 2.72 6.51 -2.66
C GLY A 207 3.69 6.36 -3.84
N GLN A 208 4.96 6.06 -3.55
CA GLN A 208 6.03 6.08 -4.55
C GLN A 208 6.41 4.72 -5.10
N ARG A 209 6.35 3.65 -4.28
CA ARG A 209 6.90 2.34 -4.63
C ARG A 209 6.01 1.18 -4.21
N MET A 210 6.22 0.04 -4.82
CA MET A 210 5.62 -1.24 -4.49
C MET A 210 6.68 -2.35 -4.49
N GLY A 211 6.33 -3.51 -3.93
CA GLY A 211 7.18 -4.70 -3.98
C GLY A 211 8.49 -4.57 -3.21
N GLY A 212 8.56 -3.67 -2.23
CA GLY A 212 9.73 -3.48 -1.37
C GLY A 212 10.89 -2.73 -2.04
N GLY A 213 10.64 -1.98 -3.14
CA GLY A 213 11.68 -1.19 -3.77
C GLY A 213 11.52 -0.84 -5.24
N PHE A 214 10.42 -1.21 -5.89
CA PHE A 214 10.14 -0.79 -7.26
C PHE A 214 9.41 0.56 -7.24
N TYR A 215 10.01 1.59 -7.82
CA TYR A 215 9.41 2.91 -7.95
C TYR A 215 8.40 2.93 -9.09
N MET A 216 7.12 2.79 -8.76
CA MET A 216 6.03 2.89 -9.74
C MET A 216 5.73 4.35 -10.07
N ALA A 217 5.76 5.23 -9.06
CA ALA A 217 5.55 6.66 -9.17
C ALA A 217 6.57 7.42 -8.30
N PRO A 218 7.79 7.66 -8.78
CA PRO A 218 8.85 8.32 -7.99
C PRO A 218 8.46 9.71 -7.45
N GLN A 219 7.49 10.37 -8.09
CA GLN A 219 6.99 11.70 -7.74
C GLN A 219 5.72 11.66 -6.88
N GLY A 220 5.22 10.47 -6.52
CA GLY A 220 3.97 10.31 -5.76
C GLY A 220 4.03 11.07 -4.42
N ASP A 221 3.03 11.92 -4.18
CA ASP A 221 2.82 12.64 -2.91
C ASP A 221 1.43 12.33 -2.38
N PRO A 222 1.32 11.61 -1.25
CA PRO A 222 0.02 11.21 -0.68
C PRO A 222 -0.76 12.37 -0.05
N ARG A 223 -0.53 13.63 -0.47
CA ARG A 223 -1.17 14.84 0.07
C ARG A 223 -1.68 15.78 -1.00
N ASP A 224 -1.50 15.47 -2.26
CA ASP A 224 -1.75 16.41 -3.37
C ASP A 224 -3.11 16.19 -4.07
N GLY A 225 -3.92 15.24 -3.54
CA GLY A 225 -5.27 14.95 -4.04
C GLY A 225 -5.28 14.19 -5.38
N HIS A 226 -4.18 13.58 -5.79
CA HIS A 226 -4.07 12.89 -7.06
C HIS A 226 -3.35 11.54 -6.95
N PHE A 227 -3.75 10.62 -7.80
CA PHE A 227 -2.94 9.43 -8.08
C PHE A 227 -1.96 9.72 -9.20
N ASP A 228 -0.76 9.17 -9.07
CA ASP A 228 0.19 9.03 -10.16
C ASP A 228 0.02 7.67 -10.85
N LEU A 229 -0.15 7.69 -12.16
CA LEU A 229 -0.37 6.52 -12.98
C LEU A 229 0.93 6.06 -13.63
N CYS A 230 1.18 4.75 -13.61
CA CYS A 230 2.19 4.10 -14.41
C CYS A 230 1.54 2.95 -15.20
N ILE A 231 1.36 3.17 -16.49
CA ILE A 231 0.66 2.24 -17.40
C ILE A 231 1.69 1.67 -18.36
N ALA A 232 1.95 0.37 -18.24
CA ALA A 232 2.82 -0.34 -19.16
C ALA A 232 1.98 -1.05 -20.23
N SER A 233 2.22 -0.72 -21.50
CA SER A 233 1.67 -1.45 -22.62
C SER A 233 2.27 -2.86 -22.74
N GLU A 234 1.75 -3.67 -23.66
CA GLU A 234 2.29 -5.00 -23.92
C GLU A 234 3.79 -4.94 -24.26
N ALA A 235 4.57 -5.83 -23.66
CA ALA A 235 6.00 -5.95 -23.90
C ALA A 235 6.41 -7.42 -24.02
N SER A 236 7.42 -7.73 -24.82
CA SER A 236 7.94 -9.10 -24.90
C SER A 236 8.57 -9.53 -23.56
N ARG A 237 8.63 -10.84 -23.33
CA ARG A 237 9.24 -11.40 -22.11
C ARG A 237 10.65 -10.88 -21.86
N LEU A 238 11.50 -10.83 -22.89
CA LEU A 238 12.86 -10.30 -22.76
C LEU A 238 12.87 -8.81 -22.45
N ARG A 239 11.92 -8.06 -23.03
CA ARG A 239 11.78 -6.63 -22.76
C ARG A 239 11.37 -6.34 -21.31
N ILE A 240 10.51 -7.17 -20.70
CA ILE A 240 10.13 -7.04 -19.28
C ILE A 240 11.38 -7.08 -18.39
N PHE A 241 12.31 -8.00 -18.61
CA PHE A 241 13.59 -8.02 -17.86
C PHE A 241 14.40 -6.76 -18.06
N GLY A 242 14.41 -6.22 -19.28
CA GLY A 242 15.06 -4.95 -19.58
C GLY A 242 14.43 -3.74 -18.89
N LEU A 243 13.15 -3.81 -18.52
CA LEU A 243 12.46 -2.73 -17.79
C LEU A 243 12.74 -2.73 -16.29
N VAL A 244 13.03 -3.89 -15.67
CA VAL A 244 13.26 -4.02 -14.22
C VAL A 244 14.25 -2.98 -13.68
N PRO A 245 15.44 -2.74 -14.27
CA PRO A 245 16.39 -1.73 -13.75
C PRO A 245 15.82 -0.30 -13.74
N TYR A 246 14.94 0.02 -14.69
CA TYR A 246 14.30 1.35 -14.74
C TYR A 246 13.32 1.56 -13.58
N PHE A 247 12.54 0.53 -13.25
CA PHE A 247 11.63 0.56 -12.08
C PHE A 247 12.42 0.62 -10.76
N LEU A 248 13.56 -0.04 -10.66
CA LEU A 248 14.42 0.03 -9.48
C LEU A 248 15.05 1.43 -9.30
N LYS A 249 15.28 2.16 -10.39
CA LYS A 249 15.84 3.50 -10.38
C LYS A 249 14.80 4.62 -10.42
N GLY A 250 13.52 4.29 -10.64
CA GLY A 250 12.46 5.29 -10.83
C GLY A 250 12.54 6.07 -12.14
N THR A 251 13.13 5.48 -13.18
CA THR A 251 13.34 6.13 -14.49
C THR A 251 12.52 5.50 -15.62
N GLN A 252 11.54 4.67 -15.30
CA GLN A 252 10.72 3.92 -16.26
C GLN A 252 9.92 4.84 -17.20
N ALA A 253 9.57 6.05 -16.80
CA ALA A 253 8.86 7.01 -17.64
C ALA A 253 9.61 7.36 -18.94
N SER A 254 10.92 7.09 -19.02
CA SER A 254 11.73 7.27 -20.23
C SER A 254 11.55 6.15 -21.28
N GLN A 255 10.83 5.09 -20.94
CA GLN A 255 10.69 3.91 -21.79
C GLN A 255 9.43 4.01 -22.67
N PRO A 256 9.49 3.61 -23.95
CA PRO A 256 8.39 3.79 -24.90
C PRO A 256 7.12 3.00 -24.54
N GLU A 257 7.24 1.93 -23.76
CA GLU A 257 6.10 1.14 -23.30
C GLU A 257 5.36 1.79 -22.12
N ILE A 258 5.92 2.81 -21.49
CA ILE A 258 5.40 3.39 -20.25
C ILE A 258 4.69 4.71 -20.56
N THR A 259 3.44 4.78 -20.17
CA THR A 259 2.65 6.02 -20.12
C THR A 259 2.44 6.41 -18.67
N THR A 260 2.73 7.65 -18.33
CA THR A 260 2.45 8.22 -17.02
C THR A 260 1.29 9.22 -17.12
N GLY A 261 0.61 9.44 -16.02
CA GLY A 261 -0.48 10.41 -15.93
C GLY A 261 -0.83 10.72 -14.49
N ARG A 262 -1.72 11.67 -14.27
CA ARG A 262 -2.25 12.02 -12.95
C ARG A 262 -3.76 12.13 -13.01
N THR A 263 -4.44 11.66 -11.98
CA THR A 263 -5.90 11.72 -11.89
C THR A 263 -6.38 11.58 -10.44
N ASN A 264 -7.59 12.03 -10.17
CA ASN A 264 -8.28 11.75 -8.91
C ASN A 264 -9.26 10.56 -9.00
N LYS A 265 -9.56 10.11 -10.23
CA LYS A 265 -10.44 8.95 -10.47
C LYS A 265 -10.07 8.25 -11.76
N ILE A 266 -10.09 6.91 -11.73
CA ILE A 266 -9.82 6.07 -12.89
C ILE A 266 -10.70 4.81 -12.84
N THR A 267 -11.15 4.39 -14.02
CA THR A 267 -11.85 3.10 -14.21
C THR A 267 -11.09 2.25 -15.21
N ILE A 268 -10.86 1.00 -14.85
CA ILE A 268 -10.21 -0.01 -15.71
C ILE A 268 -11.19 -1.13 -15.93
N LYS A 269 -11.46 -1.45 -17.21
CA LYS A 269 -12.37 -2.52 -17.61
C LYS A 269 -11.68 -3.50 -18.54
N ALA A 270 -11.78 -4.79 -18.27
CA ALA A 270 -11.30 -5.83 -19.16
C ALA A 270 -12.23 -5.93 -20.37
N LEU A 271 -11.68 -5.72 -21.57
CA LEU A 271 -12.35 -6.00 -22.83
C LEU A 271 -12.04 -7.42 -23.33
N LYS A 272 -10.82 -7.90 -23.02
CA LYS A 272 -10.38 -9.26 -23.30
C LYS A 272 -9.43 -9.72 -22.20
N GLY A 273 -9.72 -10.89 -21.62
CA GLY A 273 -8.96 -11.41 -20.48
C GLY A 273 -9.57 -11.01 -19.15
N THR A 274 -8.75 -10.90 -18.11
CA THR A 274 -9.16 -10.57 -16.74
C THR A 274 -8.17 -9.59 -16.10
N LEU A 275 -8.58 -8.96 -15.01
CA LEU A 275 -7.80 -8.01 -14.22
C LEU A 275 -7.39 -8.66 -12.89
N PRO A 276 -6.28 -9.41 -12.80
CA PRO A 276 -5.70 -9.70 -11.50
C PRO A 276 -5.26 -8.38 -10.86
N ALA A 277 -5.60 -8.18 -9.59
CA ALA A 277 -5.33 -6.92 -8.91
C ALA A 277 -5.03 -7.11 -7.42
N HIS A 278 -4.23 -6.18 -6.88
CA HIS A 278 -3.98 -6.03 -5.45
C HIS A 278 -4.03 -4.55 -5.04
N CYS A 279 -4.23 -4.29 -3.74
CA CYS A 279 -3.98 -2.97 -3.15
C CYS A 279 -3.14 -3.11 -1.89
N ASP A 280 -2.15 -2.24 -1.74
CA ASP A 280 -1.18 -2.25 -0.62
C ASP A 280 -0.58 -3.66 -0.36
N GLY A 281 -0.40 -4.47 -1.43
CA GLY A 281 0.10 -5.84 -1.34
C GLY A 281 -0.94 -6.91 -1.04
N GLU A 282 -2.20 -6.54 -0.77
CA GLU A 282 -3.30 -7.46 -0.48
C GLU A 282 -4.15 -7.72 -1.72
N THR A 283 -4.50 -8.99 -1.98
CA THR A 283 -5.28 -9.38 -3.15
C THR A 283 -6.65 -8.70 -3.19
N LEU A 284 -6.98 -8.05 -4.31
CA LEU A 284 -8.32 -7.55 -4.61
C LEU A 284 -9.13 -8.56 -5.42
N CYS A 285 -8.49 -9.23 -6.36
CA CYS A 285 -9.09 -10.31 -7.17
C CYS A 285 -8.01 -10.99 -8.02
N GLU A 286 -8.26 -12.25 -8.37
CA GLU A 286 -7.42 -12.97 -9.35
C GLU A 286 -7.93 -12.82 -10.80
N SER A 287 -9.22 -12.52 -10.99
CA SER A 287 -9.90 -12.50 -12.30
C SER A 287 -11.00 -11.46 -12.40
N GLY A 288 -10.78 -10.25 -11.88
CA GLY A 288 -11.72 -9.13 -11.98
C GLY A 288 -12.03 -8.73 -13.42
N GLN A 289 -13.16 -8.04 -13.62
CA GLN A 289 -13.60 -7.53 -14.92
C GLN A 289 -13.58 -6.01 -14.99
N GLU A 290 -13.83 -5.36 -13.86
CA GLU A 290 -13.85 -3.90 -13.76
C GLU A 290 -13.40 -3.47 -12.38
N LEU A 291 -12.61 -2.41 -12.32
CA LEU A 291 -12.14 -1.75 -11.11
C LEU A 291 -12.32 -0.25 -11.27
N SER A 292 -12.94 0.38 -10.29
CA SER A 292 -13.03 1.83 -10.15
C SER A 292 -12.21 2.27 -8.96
N VAL A 293 -11.36 3.27 -9.16
CA VAL A 293 -10.44 3.78 -8.12
C VAL A 293 -10.61 5.28 -8.03
N GLU A 294 -10.82 5.79 -6.81
CA GLU A 294 -10.94 7.23 -6.55
C GLU A 294 -10.16 7.63 -5.31
N ILE A 295 -9.69 8.88 -5.27
CA ILE A 295 -8.98 9.45 -4.14
C ILE A 295 -9.94 10.21 -3.23
N ILE A 296 -9.73 10.09 -1.92
CA ILE A 296 -10.38 10.86 -0.88
C ILE A 296 -9.31 11.78 -0.30
N PRO A 297 -9.29 13.07 -0.70
CA PRO A 297 -8.21 13.97 -0.29
C PRO A 297 -8.29 14.30 1.19
N ALA A 298 -7.13 14.48 1.82
CA ALA A 298 -6.98 14.86 3.23
C ALA A 298 -7.82 13.99 4.17
N ALA A 299 -7.90 12.68 3.88
CA ALA A 299 -8.86 11.76 4.49
C ALA A 299 -8.58 11.49 5.97
N ILE A 300 -7.32 11.31 6.36
CA ILE A 300 -6.96 10.98 7.74
C ILE A 300 -5.77 11.82 8.23
N ASP A 301 -5.66 11.95 9.55
CA ASP A 301 -4.45 12.44 10.19
C ASP A 301 -3.43 11.30 10.28
N PHE A 302 -2.21 11.57 9.86
CA PHE A 302 -1.09 10.65 9.94
C PHE A 302 0.07 11.30 10.70
N ILE A 303 0.73 10.54 11.57
CA ILE A 303 1.89 11.04 12.31
C ILE A 303 3.17 10.70 11.55
N SER A 304 3.89 11.72 11.10
CA SER A 304 5.19 11.59 10.43
C SER A 304 6.12 12.74 10.78
N ALA A 305 7.42 12.56 10.53
CA ALA A 305 8.39 13.63 10.64
C ALA A 305 8.05 14.82 9.69
N GLU A 306 8.65 15.98 9.92
CA GLU A 306 8.31 17.24 9.19
C GLU A 306 8.50 17.15 7.67
N THR A 307 9.39 16.31 7.19
CA THR A 307 9.71 16.18 5.76
C THR A 307 9.17 14.87 5.19
N LEU A 308 8.00 14.94 4.53
CA LEU A 308 7.59 13.94 3.54
C LEU A 308 8.20 14.38 2.21
N VAL A 309 9.37 13.91 1.84
CA VAL A 309 10.00 14.05 0.51
C VAL A 309 10.63 12.72 0.13
#